data_ae5e2add418871a1dc26b9fcd59f7764
#
_entry.id   ae5e2add418871a1dc26b9fcd59f7764
#
_cell.length_a   1.000
_cell.length_b   1.000
_cell.length_c   1.000
_cell.angle_alpha   90.00
_cell.angle_beta   90.00
_cell.angle_gamma   90.00
#
_symmetry.space_group_name_H-M   'P 1'
#
loop_
_entity.id
_entity.type
_entity.pdbx_description
1 polymer ?
#
loop_
_entity_poly.entity_id
_entity_poly.type
_entity_poly.pdbx_seq_one_letter_code
_entity_poly.pdbx_strand_id
1 'polypeptide(L)'
;LTTLSSTTTTTFAVASGHGKHFRVGDVILVDSATPEHMWVSAISTDTLTVTRNWASSLANPVTAAISAAVTIIGRAHPEGSVSPDDIAQLVTMPYNYTQEFVASFKLSDIEQSVKRYGVNSAIELETDRKTRELLRRMERQALYGLRVQGVAATPTPAAFGGLPQYIPAANKYTPAGGNLTKALLNTYLGSIFSAVGMAGMPDTLLVSGFGRGIISQLYTGTSGTYMTWRDQADPIGGTVIERVRTDLAELQIVAVNDLPTGTMFAVKKDRLGIGPLKGQEMKRVKLAKTGTSEQFMIYGSYTMQVRNSLSHFMMSGITGIA
;
A
#
# COMPACT_ATOMS: atom_id res chain seq x y z
N LEU A 1 -21.96 6.65 -12.32
CA LEU A 1 -23.05 7.02 -13.24
C LEU A 1 -23.14 8.53 -13.42
N THR A 2 -23.44 8.98 -14.66
CA THR A 2 -24.19 10.23 -14.87
C THR A 2 -25.66 9.94 -14.56
N THR A 3 -26.42 10.98 -14.22
CA THR A 3 -27.81 10.82 -13.81
C THR A 3 -28.65 10.08 -14.86
N LEU A 4 -29.34 9.03 -14.49
CA LEU A 4 -30.46 8.50 -15.23
C LEU A 4 -31.68 9.37 -14.93
N SER A 5 -31.79 10.48 -15.62
CA SER A 5 -32.79 11.53 -15.33
C SER A 5 -34.22 11.17 -15.74
N SER A 6 -34.38 10.14 -16.54
CA SER A 6 -35.69 9.69 -17.04
C SER A 6 -35.78 8.18 -17.08
N THR A 7 -36.98 7.65 -16.94
CA THR A 7 -37.30 6.24 -17.10
C THR A 7 -37.08 5.75 -18.55
N THR A 8 -37.00 6.68 -19.52
CA THR A 8 -36.81 6.37 -20.96
C THR A 8 -35.34 6.53 -21.40
N THR A 9 -34.45 7.06 -20.54
CA THR A 9 -33.03 7.22 -20.90
C THR A 9 -32.38 5.85 -21.06
N THR A 10 -31.87 5.56 -22.25
CA THR A 10 -31.19 4.29 -22.59
C THR A 10 -29.68 4.41 -22.61
N THR A 11 -29.14 5.61 -22.45
CA THR A 11 -27.69 5.88 -22.47
C THR A 11 -27.26 6.61 -21.21
N PHE A 12 -26.15 6.19 -20.63
CA PHE A 12 -25.53 6.90 -19.51
C PHE A 12 -24.01 6.68 -19.51
N ALA A 13 -23.27 7.61 -18.94
CA ALA A 13 -21.83 7.46 -18.80
C ALA A 13 -21.46 6.91 -17.42
N VAL A 14 -20.50 5.99 -17.40
CA VAL A 14 -19.80 5.54 -16.20
C VAL A 14 -18.64 6.48 -15.89
N ALA A 15 -17.96 6.27 -14.77
CA ALA A 15 -16.78 7.07 -14.43
C ALA A 15 -15.71 6.95 -15.53
N SER A 16 -14.96 8.04 -15.75
CA SER A 16 -13.93 8.09 -16.80
C SER A 16 -12.94 6.94 -16.70
N GLY A 17 -12.69 6.25 -17.81
CA GLY A 17 -11.80 5.09 -17.90
C GLY A 17 -12.42 3.77 -17.41
N HIS A 18 -13.68 3.75 -16.95
CA HIS A 18 -14.35 2.54 -16.47
C HIS A 18 -15.17 1.82 -17.55
N GLY A 19 -15.44 2.45 -18.68
CA GLY A 19 -16.16 1.80 -19.79
C GLY A 19 -15.49 0.53 -20.30
N LYS A 20 -14.16 0.44 -20.18
CA LYS A 20 -13.36 -0.74 -20.54
C LYS A 20 -13.71 -2.02 -19.76
N HIS A 21 -14.35 -1.90 -18.60
CA HIS A 21 -14.76 -3.04 -17.78
C HIS A 21 -16.06 -3.69 -18.27
N PHE A 22 -16.83 -2.97 -19.05
CA PHE A 22 -18.11 -3.43 -19.59
C PHE A 22 -17.94 -4.00 -20.99
N ARG A 23 -18.86 -4.88 -21.36
CA ARG A 23 -18.93 -5.49 -22.69
C ARG A 23 -20.38 -5.52 -23.17
N VAL A 24 -20.56 -5.54 -24.47
CA VAL A 24 -21.85 -5.80 -25.05
C VAL A 24 -22.35 -7.19 -24.64
N GLY A 25 -23.60 -7.26 -24.18
CA GLY A 25 -24.17 -8.47 -23.62
C GLY A 25 -24.08 -8.56 -22.08
N ASP A 26 -23.39 -7.65 -21.39
CA ASP A 26 -23.36 -7.65 -19.94
C ASP A 26 -24.73 -7.28 -19.37
N VAL A 27 -25.15 -8.02 -18.35
CA VAL A 27 -26.30 -7.70 -17.51
C VAL A 27 -25.79 -6.96 -16.29
N ILE A 28 -26.27 -5.74 -16.09
CA ILE A 28 -25.85 -4.86 -15.03
C ILE A 28 -27.01 -4.55 -14.10
N LEU A 29 -26.68 -4.39 -12.82
CA LEU A 29 -27.58 -3.91 -11.79
C LEU A 29 -27.20 -2.48 -11.45
N VAL A 30 -28.14 -1.56 -11.50
CA VAL A 30 -27.98 -0.19 -11.03
C VAL A 30 -28.53 -0.09 -9.63
N ASP A 31 -27.68 0.35 -8.68
CA ASP A 31 -28.05 0.53 -7.28
C ASP A 31 -28.89 1.81 -7.14
N SER A 32 -30.18 1.61 -6.88
CA SER A 32 -31.16 2.65 -6.62
C SER A 32 -32.12 2.14 -5.53
N ALA A 33 -33.06 2.96 -5.09
CA ALA A 33 -34.08 2.57 -4.11
C ALA A 33 -34.83 1.28 -4.50
N THR A 34 -35.01 1.08 -5.84
CA THR A 34 -35.47 -0.17 -6.45
C THR A 34 -34.43 -0.58 -7.49
N PRO A 35 -33.59 -1.60 -7.23
CA PRO A 35 -32.53 -1.99 -8.13
C PRO A 35 -33.10 -2.46 -9.49
N GLU A 36 -32.54 -1.94 -10.59
CA GLU A 36 -32.97 -2.28 -11.94
C GLU A 36 -31.92 -3.08 -12.68
N HIS A 37 -32.34 -4.18 -13.31
CA HIS A 37 -31.53 -4.96 -14.23
C HIS A 37 -31.57 -4.34 -15.63
N MET A 38 -30.41 -4.14 -16.22
CA MET A 38 -30.27 -3.60 -17.56
C MET A 38 -29.32 -4.47 -18.37
N TRP A 39 -29.56 -4.62 -19.66
CA TRP A 39 -28.69 -5.32 -20.59
C TRP A 39 -27.96 -4.33 -21.48
N VAL A 40 -26.62 -4.47 -21.57
CA VAL A 40 -25.75 -3.56 -22.35
C VAL A 40 -25.81 -3.96 -23.82
N SER A 41 -26.34 -3.09 -24.67
CA SER A 41 -26.46 -3.29 -26.09
C SER A 41 -25.32 -2.70 -26.91
N ALA A 42 -24.72 -1.57 -26.45
CA ALA A 42 -23.58 -0.95 -27.10
C ALA A 42 -22.73 -0.16 -26.07
N ILE A 43 -21.46 0.04 -26.40
CA ILE A 43 -20.50 0.78 -25.58
C ILE A 43 -19.72 1.73 -26.46
N SER A 44 -19.61 2.99 -26.04
CA SER A 44 -18.78 4.00 -26.69
C SER A 44 -17.91 4.69 -25.62
N THR A 45 -16.63 4.36 -25.57
CA THR A 45 -15.67 4.82 -24.56
C THR A 45 -16.19 4.54 -23.14
N ASP A 46 -16.76 5.56 -22.46
CA ASP A 46 -17.33 5.44 -21.11
C ASP A 46 -18.87 5.57 -21.10
N THR A 47 -19.50 5.59 -22.28
CA THR A 47 -20.97 5.65 -22.42
C THR A 47 -21.52 4.28 -22.72
N LEU A 48 -22.43 3.82 -21.88
CA LEU A 48 -23.16 2.57 -22.07
C LEU A 48 -24.53 2.84 -22.69
N THR A 49 -24.90 2.09 -23.71
CA THR A 49 -26.25 2.01 -24.24
C THR A 49 -26.89 0.74 -23.73
N VAL A 50 -28.05 0.82 -23.11
CA VAL A 50 -28.65 -0.28 -22.37
C VAL A 50 -30.14 -0.49 -22.80
N THR A 51 -30.56 -1.73 -22.74
CA THR A 51 -31.98 -2.09 -22.70
C THR A 51 -32.44 -2.06 -21.25
N ARG A 52 -33.36 -1.16 -20.97
CA ARG A 52 -33.90 -0.94 -19.62
C ARG A 52 -34.85 -2.06 -19.21
N ASN A 53 -34.99 -2.24 -17.91
CA ASN A 53 -35.92 -3.22 -17.32
C ASN A 53 -35.78 -4.61 -17.91
N TRP A 54 -34.55 -5.10 -18.03
CA TRP A 54 -34.20 -6.41 -18.54
C TRP A 54 -34.98 -7.50 -17.79
N ALA A 55 -35.59 -8.42 -18.55
CA ALA A 55 -36.46 -9.47 -18.03
C ALA A 55 -37.73 -8.96 -17.30
N SER A 56 -38.16 -7.74 -17.56
CA SER A 56 -39.39 -7.16 -16.98
C SER A 56 -39.40 -7.25 -15.44
N SER A 57 -38.25 -7.05 -14.83
CA SER A 57 -38.05 -7.18 -13.38
C SER A 57 -38.80 -6.13 -12.54
N LEU A 58 -39.19 -5.01 -13.16
CA LEU A 58 -39.94 -3.92 -12.55
C LEU A 58 -41.15 -3.51 -13.35
N ALA A 59 -42.18 -2.98 -12.70
CA ALA A 59 -43.34 -2.41 -13.37
C ALA A 59 -42.97 -1.22 -14.27
N ASN A 60 -42.03 -0.40 -13.82
CA ASN A 60 -41.49 0.75 -14.56
C ASN A 60 -39.96 0.88 -14.33
N PRO A 61 -39.21 1.30 -15.37
CA PRO A 61 -37.80 1.67 -15.21
C PRO A 61 -37.62 2.76 -14.16
N VAL A 62 -36.52 2.73 -13.44
CA VAL A 62 -36.24 3.66 -12.33
C VAL A 62 -35.32 4.80 -12.77
N THR A 63 -35.39 5.92 -12.05
CA THR A 63 -34.37 6.98 -12.13
C THR A 63 -33.29 6.69 -11.12
N ALA A 64 -32.04 6.90 -11.49
CA ALA A 64 -30.90 6.75 -10.58
C ALA A 64 -30.15 8.07 -10.44
N ALA A 65 -29.69 8.34 -9.22
CA ALA A 65 -28.92 9.53 -8.90
C ALA A 65 -27.51 9.48 -9.52
N ILE A 66 -26.87 10.64 -9.63
CA ILE A 66 -25.43 10.74 -9.93
C ILE A 66 -24.67 9.89 -8.90
N SER A 67 -23.66 9.17 -9.35
CA SER A 67 -22.83 8.29 -8.52
C SER A 67 -23.48 6.99 -8.01
N ALA A 68 -24.66 6.60 -8.51
CA ALA A 68 -25.19 5.27 -8.22
C ALA A 68 -24.20 4.19 -8.67
N ALA A 69 -24.02 3.16 -7.86
CA ALA A 69 -23.14 2.06 -8.18
C ALA A 69 -23.75 1.22 -9.32
N VAL A 70 -22.89 0.71 -10.21
CA VAL A 70 -23.26 -0.23 -11.27
C VAL A 70 -22.49 -1.51 -11.04
N THR A 71 -23.22 -2.59 -10.84
CA THR A 71 -22.63 -3.92 -10.62
C THR A 71 -22.88 -4.80 -11.85
N ILE A 72 -21.83 -5.42 -12.38
CA ILE A 72 -21.95 -6.42 -13.45
C ILE A 72 -22.38 -7.73 -12.80
N ILE A 73 -23.55 -8.24 -13.17
CA ILE A 73 -24.07 -9.51 -12.64
C ILE A 73 -23.54 -10.69 -13.45
N GLY A 74 -23.52 -10.54 -14.76
CA GLY A 74 -23.10 -11.60 -15.67
C GLY A 74 -23.23 -11.16 -17.12
N ARG A 75 -23.13 -12.10 -18.03
CA ARG A 75 -23.26 -11.84 -19.47
C ARG A 75 -24.32 -12.74 -20.07
N ALA A 76 -25.20 -12.16 -20.87
CA ALA A 76 -26.23 -12.86 -21.63
C ALA A 76 -26.01 -12.65 -23.13
N HIS A 77 -25.85 -13.74 -23.87
CA HIS A 77 -25.73 -13.72 -25.34
C HIS A 77 -26.94 -14.34 -25.96
N PRO A 78 -27.42 -13.80 -27.11
CA PRO A 78 -28.44 -14.45 -27.89
C PRO A 78 -28.01 -15.85 -28.36
N GLU A 79 -28.95 -16.77 -28.45
CA GLU A 79 -28.68 -18.09 -28.98
C GLU A 79 -28.16 -17.98 -30.42
N GLY A 80 -27.12 -18.75 -30.75
CA GLY A 80 -26.49 -18.70 -32.07
C GLY A 80 -25.61 -17.47 -32.34
N SER A 81 -25.31 -16.62 -31.32
CA SER A 81 -24.42 -15.49 -31.50
C SER A 81 -22.99 -15.93 -31.79
N VAL A 82 -22.25 -15.08 -32.51
CA VAL A 82 -20.81 -15.26 -32.77
C VAL A 82 -20.02 -15.16 -31.46
N SER A 83 -18.83 -15.78 -31.41
CA SER A 83 -17.90 -15.66 -30.25
C SER A 83 -17.70 -14.20 -29.90
N PRO A 84 -17.80 -13.84 -28.62
CA PRO A 84 -17.49 -12.47 -28.17
C PRO A 84 -16.02 -12.13 -28.39
N ASP A 85 -15.73 -10.83 -28.55
CA ASP A 85 -14.36 -10.32 -28.65
C ASP A 85 -13.52 -10.67 -27.43
N ASP A 86 -12.19 -10.75 -27.61
CA ASP A 86 -11.22 -11.02 -26.57
C ASP A 86 -11.29 -9.94 -25.45
N ILE A 87 -11.31 -10.42 -24.22
CA ILE A 87 -11.39 -9.58 -23.01
C ILE A 87 -10.00 -9.41 -22.36
N ALA A 88 -8.96 -9.97 -22.94
CA ALA A 88 -7.64 -9.89 -22.36
C ALA A 88 -7.21 -8.42 -22.13
N GLN A 89 -6.98 -8.08 -20.87
CA GLN A 89 -6.43 -6.78 -20.49
C GLN A 89 -4.93 -6.91 -20.28
N LEU A 90 -4.16 -6.01 -20.88
CA LEU A 90 -2.74 -5.94 -20.64
C LEU A 90 -2.48 -5.57 -19.16
N VAL A 91 -1.67 -6.38 -18.51
CA VAL A 91 -1.24 -6.12 -17.14
C VAL A 91 -0.31 -4.91 -17.13
N THR A 92 -0.72 -3.85 -16.44
CA THR A 92 0.15 -2.69 -16.22
C THR A 92 1.12 -3.00 -15.09
N MET A 93 2.40 -3.04 -15.40
CA MET A 93 3.44 -3.25 -14.39
C MET A 93 4.02 -1.89 -13.96
N PRO A 94 3.80 -1.45 -12.72
CA PRO A 94 4.52 -0.31 -12.18
C PRO A 94 6.01 -0.67 -12.06
N TYR A 95 6.88 0.31 -12.30
CA TYR A 95 8.32 0.12 -12.25
C TYR A 95 8.94 0.94 -11.12
N ASN A 96 10.10 0.52 -10.65
CA ASN A 96 10.94 1.22 -9.70
C ASN A 96 12.38 1.28 -10.22
N TYR A 97 13.17 2.21 -9.72
CA TYR A 97 14.60 2.27 -10.03
C TYR A 97 15.41 1.57 -8.95
N THR A 98 16.62 1.17 -9.29
CA THR A 98 17.60 0.68 -8.33
C THR A 98 18.38 1.85 -7.77
N GLN A 99 18.64 1.82 -6.48
CA GLN A 99 19.46 2.80 -5.77
C GLN A 99 20.72 2.14 -5.22
N GLU A 100 21.84 2.79 -5.41
CA GLU A 100 23.09 2.36 -4.84
C GLU A 100 23.26 2.92 -3.43
N PHE A 101 23.53 2.02 -2.48
CA PHE A 101 23.84 2.36 -1.09
C PHE A 101 25.32 2.15 -0.86
N VAL A 102 26.03 3.20 -0.52
CA VAL A 102 27.46 3.18 -0.32
C VAL A 102 27.80 3.79 1.02
N ALA A 103 28.72 3.15 1.75
CA ALA A 103 29.38 3.69 2.91
C ALA A 103 30.85 3.32 2.87
N SER A 104 31.74 4.22 3.31
CA SER A 104 33.15 3.96 3.43
C SER A 104 33.64 4.31 4.82
N PHE A 105 34.69 3.63 5.25
CA PHE A 105 35.42 3.95 6.46
C PHE A 105 36.91 3.75 6.25
N LYS A 106 37.70 4.45 7.03
CA LYS A 106 39.15 4.46 6.96
C LYS A 106 39.70 4.21 8.34
N LEU A 107 40.65 3.28 8.44
CA LEU A 107 41.37 2.96 9.69
C LEU A 107 42.86 3.14 9.49
N SER A 108 43.54 3.79 10.43
CA SER A 108 45.00 3.90 10.41
C SER A 108 45.64 2.59 10.82
N ASP A 109 46.86 2.34 10.35
CA ASP A 109 47.63 1.15 10.72
C ASP A 109 47.92 1.14 12.26
N ILE A 110 48.10 2.32 12.86
CA ILE A 110 48.27 2.48 14.31
C ILE A 110 47.00 2.02 15.03
N GLU A 111 45.84 2.46 14.58
CA GLU A 111 44.53 2.10 15.18
C GLU A 111 44.26 0.59 15.11
N GLN A 112 44.67 -0.06 14.04
CA GLN A 112 44.57 -1.51 13.89
C GLN A 112 45.55 -2.27 14.81
N SER A 113 46.70 -1.68 15.14
CA SER A 113 47.70 -2.29 15.99
C SER A 113 47.40 -2.16 17.50
N VAL A 114 46.57 -1.21 17.89
CA VAL A 114 46.19 -0.98 19.28
C VAL A 114 45.09 -1.95 19.71
N LYS A 115 45.38 -2.79 20.69
CA LYS A 115 44.37 -3.67 21.30
C LYS A 115 43.40 -2.83 22.15
N ARG A 116 42.12 -2.87 21.80
CA ARG A 116 41.04 -2.22 22.54
C ARG A 116 40.34 -3.24 23.42
N TYR A 117 39.98 -2.87 24.63
CA TYR A 117 39.20 -3.73 25.53
C TYR A 117 37.81 -3.96 24.95
N GLY A 118 37.39 -5.21 24.88
CA GLY A 118 36.05 -5.61 24.38
C GLY A 118 35.87 -5.57 22.87
N VAL A 119 36.92 -5.32 22.06
CA VAL A 119 36.87 -5.28 20.60
C VAL A 119 37.95 -6.19 20.03
N ASN A 120 37.52 -7.27 19.38
CA ASN A 120 38.45 -8.23 18.75
C ASN A 120 39.08 -7.67 17.46
N SER A 121 38.31 -6.93 16.68
CA SER A 121 38.75 -6.34 15.42
C SER A 121 38.06 -4.99 15.20
N ALA A 122 38.85 -3.92 15.03
CA ALA A 122 38.32 -2.60 14.70
C ALA A 122 37.63 -2.57 13.33
N ILE A 123 38.13 -3.37 12.37
CA ILE A 123 37.55 -3.47 11.04
C ILE A 123 36.16 -4.09 11.08
N GLU A 124 35.95 -5.16 11.87
CA GLU A 124 34.66 -5.81 12.00
C GLU A 124 33.64 -4.92 12.69
N LEU A 125 34.05 -4.24 13.75
CA LEU A 125 33.21 -3.29 14.47
C LEU A 125 32.70 -2.17 13.54
N GLU A 126 33.60 -1.53 12.79
CA GLU A 126 33.23 -0.46 11.87
C GLU A 126 32.41 -0.99 10.67
N THR A 127 32.70 -2.21 10.22
CA THR A 127 31.88 -2.87 9.18
C THR A 127 30.44 -3.06 9.66
N ASP A 128 30.24 -3.57 10.90
CA ASP A 128 28.91 -3.79 11.46
C ASP A 128 28.15 -2.46 11.65
N ARG A 129 28.83 -1.45 12.19
CA ARG A 129 28.25 -0.10 12.34
C ARG A 129 27.80 0.49 11.01
N LYS A 130 28.64 0.43 9.98
CA LYS A 130 28.33 0.97 8.66
C LYS A 130 27.25 0.15 7.94
N THR A 131 27.22 -1.16 8.13
CA THR A 131 26.15 -2.01 7.59
C THR A 131 24.80 -1.66 8.21
N ARG A 132 24.74 -1.48 9.54
CA ARG A 132 23.52 -1.03 10.23
C ARG A 132 23.08 0.36 9.79
N GLU A 133 24.02 1.28 9.56
CA GLU A 133 23.73 2.60 9.02
C GLU A 133 23.11 2.52 7.61
N LEU A 134 23.66 1.68 6.74
CA LEU A 134 23.12 1.48 5.39
C LEU A 134 21.71 0.84 5.41
N LEU A 135 21.50 -0.17 6.25
CA LEU A 135 20.18 -0.78 6.42
C LEU A 135 19.14 0.23 6.90
N ARG A 136 19.51 1.09 7.85
CA ARG A 136 18.61 2.15 8.32
C ARG A 136 18.32 3.20 7.23
N ARG A 137 19.30 3.55 6.41
CA ARG A 137 19.08 4.42 5.24
C ARG A 137 18.14 3.77 4.22
N MET A 138 18.27 2.47 4.00
CA MET A 138 17.39 1.69 3.12
C MET A 138 15.96 1.66 3.66
N GLU A 139 15.78 1.45 4.97
CA GLU A 139 14.47 1.50 5.64
C GLU A 139 13.82 2.88 5.46
N ARG A 140 14.56 3.97 5.72
CA ARG A 140 14.04 5.33 5.51
C ARG A 140 13.66 5.59 4.06
N GLN A 141 14.46 5.11 3.12
CA GLN A 141 14.14 5.23 1.70
C GLN A 141 12.86 4.45 1.35
N ALA A 142 12.65 3.26 1.92
CA ALA A 142 11.43 2.49 1.74
C ALA A 142 10.19 3.18 2.32
N LEU A 143 10.34 3.92 3.43
CA LEU A 143 9.24 4.64 4.09
C LEU A 143 8.91 5.98 3.43
N TYR A 144 9.90 6.70 2.86
CA TYR A 144 9.72 8.09 2.37
C TYR A 144 10.23 8.33 0.97
N GLY A 145 10.95 7.39 0.37
CA GLY A 145 11.69 7.59 -0.86
C GLY A 145 10.80 8.07 -2.00
N LEU A 146 11.34 8.97 -2.80
CA LEU A 146 10.79 9.36 -4.09
C LEU A 146 11.56 8.64 -5.19
N ARG A 147 10.84 8.18 -6.20
CA ARG A 147 11.41 7.53 -7.36
C ARG A 147 12.08 8.59 -8.26
N VAL A 148 13.39 8.47 -8.43
CA VAL A 148 14.17 9.35 -9.29
C VAL A 148 14.95 8.51 -10.30
N GLN A 149 14.85 8.89 -11.57
CA GLN A 149 15.66 8.28 -12.62
C GLN A 149 17.07 8.84 -12.58
N GLY A 150 18.06 7.96 -12.54
CA GLY A 150 19.46 8.36 -12.72
C GLY A 150 19.72 8.78 -14.16
N VAL A 151 20.41 9.91 -14.33
CA VAL A 151 20.81 10.41 -15.64
C VAL A 151 22.33 10.56 -15.66
N ALA A 152 22.98 9.76 -16.50
CA ALA A 152 24.44 9.77 -16.60
C ALA A 152 25.02 11.08 -17.14
N ALA A 153 24.30 11.78 -18.01
CA ALA A 153 24.74 13.04 -18.61
C ALA A 153 24.74 14.23 -17.61
N THR A 154 23.81 14.22 -16.68
CA THR A 154 23.79 15.14 -15.53
C THR A 154 23.88 14.25 -14.30
N PRO A 155 24.95 14.24 -13.51
CA PRO A 155 25.18 13.21 -12.46
C PRO A 155 24.08 13.19 -11.41
N THR A 156 22.87 12.90 -11.86
CA THR A 156 21.68 12.74 -11.01
C THR A 156 21.65 11.30 -10.51
N PRO A 157 21.73 11.07 -9.20
CA PRO A 157 21.70 9.71 -8.66
C PRO A 157 20.29 9.10 -8.84
N ALA A 158 20.26 7.80 -9.13
CA ALA A 158 19.02 7.05 -9.12
C ALA A 158 18.56 6.81 -7.67
N ALA A 159 17.26 6.91 -7.43
CA ALA A 159 16.66 6.59 -6.15
C ALA A 159 15.39 5.75 -6.34
N PHE A 160 15.20 4.73 -5.51
CA PHE A 160 13.98 3.97 -5.54
C PHE A 160 12.85 4.68 -4.79
N GLY A 161 11.62 4.53 -5.28
CA GLY A 161 10.42 5.05 -4.64
C GLY A 161 9.99 4.18 -3.47
N GLY A 162 9.59 4.81 -2.38
CA GLY A 162 9.07 4.17 -1.17
C GLY A 162 7.56 3.94 -1.20
N LEU A 163 7.03 3.40 -0.11
CA LEU A 163 5.62 3.05 0.07
C LEU A 163 4.63 4.16 -0.33
N PRO A 164 4.81 5.43 0.10
CA PRO A 164 3.82 6.47 -0.19
C PRO A 164 3.62 6.75 -1.67
N GLN A 165 4.61 6.44 -2.50
CA GLN A 165 4.54 6.68 -3.94
C GLN A 165 3.70 5.63 -4.66
N TYR A 166 3.66 4.39 -4.13
CA TYR A 166 2.91 3.29 -4.74
C TYR A 166 1.50 3.16 -4.19
N ILE A 167 1.22 3.66 -2.99
CA ILE A 167 -0.12 3.69 -2.43
C ILE A 167 -0.98 4.67 -3.24
N PRO A 168 -2.11 4.23 -3.82
CA PRO A 168 -3.02 5.09 -4.58
C PRO A 168 -3.53 6.26 -3.73
N ALA A 169 -3.84 7.37 -4.37
CA ALA A 169 -4.38 8.55 -3.66
C ALA A 169 -5.68 8.22 -2.90
N ALA A 170 -6.52 7.33 -3.44
CA ALA A 170 -7.74 6.85 -2.80
C ALA A 170 -7.51 6.10 -1.48
N ASN A 171 -6.30 5.54 -1.28
CA ASN A 171 -5.91 4.80 -0.08
C ASN A 171 -5.02 5.64 0.86
N LYS A 172 -4.94 6.95 0.65
CA LYS A 172 -4.26 7.90 1.54
C LYS A 172 -5.30 8.67 2.32
N TYR A 173 -5.37 8.42 3.61
CA TYR A 173 -6.41 8.96 4.47
C TYR A 173 -5.83 9.98 5.46
N THR A 174 -6.58 11.05 5.67
CA THR A 174 -6.28 12.03 6.73
C THR A 174 -7.54 12.19 7.57
N PRO A 175 -7.55 11.74 8.83
CA PRO A 175 -8.71 11.89 9.71
C PRO A 175 -9.08 13.37 9.88
N ALA A 176 -10.36 13.69 9.80
CA ALA A 176 -10.85 15.04 10.05
C ALA A 176 -10.52 15.44 11.51
N GLY A 177 -9.93 16.63 11.68
CA GLY A 177 -9.48 17.10 12.99
C GLY A 177 -8.30 16.31 13.59
N GLY A 178 -7.67 15.42 12.83
CA GLY A 178 -6.51 14.62 13.28
C GLY A 178 -6.86 13.49 14.25
N ASN A 179 -8.12 13.24 14.55
CA ASN A 179 -8.53 12.25 15.53
C ASN A 179 -8.83 10.90 14.88
N LEU A 180 -8.16 9.86 15.34
CA LEU A 180 -8.41 8.50 14.92
C LEU A 180 -9.56 7.89 15.75
N THR A 181 -10.53 7.26 15.07
CA THR A 181 -11.61 6.50 15.71
C THR A 181 -11.62 5.06 15.19
N LYS A 182 -12.22 4.13 15.95
CA LYS A 182 -12.43 2.74 15.51
C LYS A 182 -13.29 2.67 14.25
N ALA A 183 -14.35 3.52 14.19
CA ALA A 183 -15.23 3.59 13.03
C ALA A 183 -14.47 4.02 11.76
N LEU A 184 -13.60 5.02 11.85
CA LEU A 184 -12.77 5.45 10.73
C LEU A 184 -11.81 4.33 10.25
N LEU A 185 -11.15 3.63 11.18
CA LEU A 185 -10.28 2.52 10.82
C LEU A 185 -11.07 1.42 10.10
N ASN A 186 -12.25 1.06 10.59
CA ASN A 186 -13.12 0.08 9.92
C ASN A 186 -13.58 0.58 8.54
N THR A 187 -13.89 1.86 8.40
CA THR A 187 -14.24 2.46 7.09
C THR A 187 -13.09 2.34 6.09
N TYR A 188 -11.87 2.64 6.52
CA TYR A 188 -10.68 2.52 5.65
C TYR A 188 -10.41 1.07 5.28
N LEU A 189 -10.52 0.14 6.22
CA LEU A 189 -10.43 -1.29 5.93
C LEU A 189 -11.56 -1.76 5.00
N GLY A 190 -12.78 -1.25 5.17
CA GLY A 190 -13.92 -1.54 4.29
C GLY A 190 -13.70 -1.10 2.86
N SER A 191 -13.07 0.05 2.62
CA SER A 191 -12.74 0.51 1.27
C SER A 191 -11.67 -0.37 0.61
N ILE A 192 -10.68 -0.86 1.37
CA ILE A 192 -9.70 -1.83 0.87
C ILE A 192 -10.37 -3.16 0.55
N PHE A 193 -11.23 -3.64 1.46
CA PHE A 193 -11.99 -4.88 1.24
C PHE A 193 -12.79 -4.84 -0.07
N SER A 194 -13.47 -3.73 -0.33
CA SER A 194 -14.24 -3.53 -1.57
C SER A 194 -13.35 -3.56 -2.83
N ALA A 195 -12.08 -3.13 -2.71
CA ALA A 195 -11.14 -3.08 -3.84
C ALA A 195 -10.43 -4.41 -4.10
N VAL A 196 -10.07 -5.16 -3.06
CA VAL A 196 -9.15 -6.33 -3.17
C VAL A 196 -9.68 -7.62 -2.55
N GLY A 197 -10.83 -7.58 -1.88
CA GLY A 197 -11.41 -8.71 -1.14
C GLY A 197 -10.57 -9.15 0.07
N MET A 198 -11.00 -10.21 0.75
CA MET A 198 -10.35 -10.72 1.96
C MET A 198 -8.88 -11.11 1.76
N ALA A 199 -8.55 -11.73 0.63
CA ALA A 199 -7.18 -12.19 0.34
C ALA A 199 -6.17 -11.02 0.21
N GLY A 200 -6.64 -9.82 -0.08
CA GLY A 200 -5.84 -8.62 -0.25
C GLY A 200 -5.73 -7.74 0.98
N MET A 201 -6.40 -8.08 2.08
CA MET A 201 -6.41 -7.25 3.28
C MET A 201 -5.01 -7.09 3.90
N PRO A 202 -4.69 -5.91 4.45
CA PRO A 202 -3.45 -5.70 5.18
C PRO A 202 -3.39 -6.58 6.44
N ASP A 203 -2.20 -6.99 6.83
CA ASP A 203 -1.92 -7.81 8.00
C ASP A 203 -1.01 -7.12 9.03
N THR A 204 -0.35 -6.05 8.63
CA THR A 204 0.64 -5.37 9.45
C THR A 204 0.37 -3.86 9.47
N LEU A 205 0.38 -3.28 10.66
CA LEU A 205 0.27 -1.84 10.88
C LEU A 205 1.61 -1.29 11.38
N LEU A 206 2.30 -0.54 10.51
CA LEU A 206 3.54 0.15 10.86
C LEU A 206 3.18 1.49 11.52
N VAL A 207 3.64 1.70 12.73
CA VAL A 207 3.32 2.90 13.54
C VAL A 207 4.57 3.51 14.15
N SER A 208 4.55 4.81 14.37
CA SER A 208 5.56 5.47 15.22
C SER A 208 5.31 5.14 16.71
N GLY A 209 6.26 5.45 17.59
CA GLY A 209 6.05 5.31 19.03
C GLY A 209 4.81 6.06 19.52
N PHE A 210 4.57 7.27 19.01
CA PHE A 210 3.36 8.04 19.27
C PHE A 210 2.11 7.34 18.74
N GLY A 211 2.16 6.83 17.50
CA GLY A 211 1.07 6.10 16.90
C GLY A 211 0.69 4.84 17.67
N ARG A 212 1.68 4.13 18.24
CA ARG A 212 1.43 2.98 19.11
C ARG A 212 0.64 3.39 20.37
N GLY A 213 0.99 4.53 20.98
CA GLY A 213 0.24 5.07 22.11
C GLY A 213 -1.21 5.39 21.77
N ILE A 214 -1.47 5.99 20.59
CA ILE A 214 -2.80 6.27 20.09
C ILE A 214 -3.61 4.98 19.90
N ILE A 215 -3.05 3.96 19.26
CA ILE A 215 -3.73 2.67 19.08
C ILE A 215 -4.02 2.03 20.43
N SER A 216 -3.10 2.05 21.37
CA SER A 216 -3.34 1.53 22.72
C SER A 216 -4.51 2.26 23.40
N GLN A 217 -4.53 3.59 23.38
CA GLN A 217 -5.62 4.39 23.95
C GLN A 217 -6.96 4.12 23.25
N LEU A 218 -6.96 3.95 21.93
CA LEU A 218 -8.15 3.67 21.13
C LEU A 218 -8.83 2.36 21.55
N TYR A 219 -8.06 1.36 21.94
CA TYR A 219 -8.58 0.04 22.31
C TYR A 219 -8.65 -0.22 23.82
N THR A 220 -7.95 0.55 24.66
CA THR A 220 -8.06 0.49 26.13
C THR A 220 -9.01 1.49 26.73
N GLY A 221 -9.61 2.39 25.92
CA GLY A 221 -10.44 3.53 26.35
C GLY A 221 -11.47 3.26 27.44
N THR A 222 -11.95 4.32 28.06
CA THR A 222 -12.71 4.48 29.31
C THR A 222 -14.01 3.65 29.46
N SER A 223 -14.43 2.88 28.48
CA SER A 223 -15.59 1.99 28.51
C SER A 223 -15.18 0.54 28.24
N GLY A 224 -14.66 -0.04 29.25
CA GLY A 224 -14.22 -1.40 29.43
C GLY A 224 -14.99 -2.54 28.83
N THR A 225 -14.96 -2.79 27.54
CA THR A 225 -15.33 -4.13 27.04
C THR A 225 -14.71 -4.37 25.68
N TYR A 226 -13.40 -4.48 25.61
CA TYR A 226 -12.75 -5.00 24.41
C TYR A 226 -11.76 -6.07 24.82
N MET A 227 -11.97 -7.30 24.34
CA MET A 227 -11.04 -8.41 24.52
C MET A 227 -9.71 -8.09 23.84
N THR A 228 -8.76 -7.62 24.61
CA THR A 228 -7.36 -7.66 24.23
C THR A 228 -6.86 -9.07 24.42
N TRP A 229 -6.59 -9.78 23.35
CA TRP A 229 -5.86 -11.05 23.45
C TRP A 229 -4.43 -10.74 23.89
N ARG A 230 -4.14 -11.08 25.11
CA ARG A 230 -2.83 -11.09 25.71
C ARG A 230 -2.22 -12.46 25.43
N ASP A 231 -1.21 -12.51 24.62
CA ASP A 231 -0.31 -13.66 24.63
C ASP A 231 0.71 -13.42 25.74
N GLN A 232 0.58 -14.19 26.83
CA GLN A 232 1.39 -14.18 28.04
C GLN A 232 1.28 -13.01 29.01
N ALA A 233 1.01 -13.38 30.25
CA ALA A 233 0.93 -12.55 31.41
C ALA A 233 2.34 -12.06 31.84
N ASP A 234 2.55 -10.75 31.69
CA ASP A 234 3.60 -10.08 32.47
C ASP A 234 2.92 -9.09 33.41
N PRO A 235 3.16 -9.16 34.72
CA PRO A 235 2.27 -8.58 35.73
C PRO A 235 2.56 -7.12 36.10
N ILE A 236 3.46 -6.40 35.43
CA ILE A 236 3.86 -5.06 35.88
C ILE A 236 3.76 -4.04 34.75
N GLY A 237 2.68 -3.22 34.81
CA GLY A 237 2.67 -1.90 34.22
C GLY A 237 2.29 -1.77 32.75
N GLY A 238 1.01 -1.75 32.43
CA GLY A 238 0.48 -1.30 31.14
C GLY A 238 0.13 -2.42 30.16
N THR A 239 -0.99 -2.24 29.47
CA THR A 239 -1.42 -3.18 28.44
C THR A 239 -0.70 -2.88 27.13
N VAL A 240 0.18 -3.76 26.67
CA VAL A 240 0.80 -3.66 25.36
C VAL A 240 -0.09 -4.36 24.35
N ILE A 241 -0.63 -3.61 23.39
CA ILE A 241 -1.41 -4.18 22.29
C ILE A 241 -0.43 -4.53 21.17
N GLU A 242 -0.28 -5.81 20.88
CA GLU A 242 0.56 -6.30 19.77
C GLU A 242 -0.25 -6.55 18.51
N ARG A 243 -1.51 -6.90 18.65
CA ARG A 243 -2.44 -7.17 17.56
C ARG A 243 -3.75 -6.47 17.78
N VAL A 244 -4.29 -5.93 16.72
CA VAL A 244 -5.64 -5.36 16.67
C VAL A 244 -6.48 -6.22 15.75
N ARG A 245 -7.54 -6.78 16.29
CA ARG A 245 -8.52 -7.53 15.52
C ARG A 245 -9.71 -6.64 15.23
N THR A 246 -10.01 -6.46 13.96
CA THR A 246 -11.20 -5.79 13.47
C THR A 246 -12.11 -6.81 12.79
N ASP A 247 -13.32 -6.41 12.41
CA ASP A 247 -14.27 -7.30 11.73
C ASP A 247 -13.73 -7.82 10.37
N LEU A 248 -12.83 -7.07 9.75
CA LEU A 248 -12.32 -7.34 8.39
C LEU A 248 -10.87 -7.80 8.35
N ALA A 249 -10.06 -7.51 9.35
CA ALA A 249 -8.64 -7.81 9.34
C ALA A 249 -8.08 -7.99 10.75
N GLU A 250 -7.03 -8.80 10.84
CA GLU A 250 -6.16 -8.88 12.01
C GLU A 250 -4.84 -8.17 11.67
N LEU A 251 -4.56 -7.09 12.40
CA LEU A 251 -3.40 -6.23 12.16
C LEU A 251 -2.36 -6.44 13.26
N GLN A 252 -1.16 -6.89 12.89
CA GLN A 252 -0.02 -6.90 13.78
C GLN A 252 0.59 -5.49 13.87
N ILE A 253 0.77 -4.96 15.06
CA ILE A 253 1.34 -3.64 15.27
C ILE A 253 2.86 -3.74 15.35
N VAL A 254 3.54 -3.06 14.46
CA VAL A 254 5.00 -2.96 14.41
C VAL A 254 5.41 -1.50 14.63
N ALA A 255 6.13 -1.25 15.72
CA ALA A 255 6.67 0.08 15.98
C ALA A 255 7.92 0.32 15.13
N VAL A 256 7.94 1.41 14.38
CA VAL A 256 9.03 1.84 13.52
C VAL A 256 9.54 3.19 14.03
N ASN A 257 10.84 3.23 14.37
CA ASN A 257 11.43 4.41 14.97
C ASN A 257 11.55 5.61 14.01
N ASP A 258 11.75 5.32 12.74
CA ASP A 258 11.97 6.35 11.72
C ASP A 258 10.67 6.84 11.04
N LEU A 259 9.49 6.50 11.60
CA LEU A 259 8.20 6.95 11.09
C LEU A 259 7.81 8.32 11.65
N PRO A 260 7.30 9.30 10.83
CA PRO A 260 6.85 10.58 11.36
C PRO A 260 5.71 10.40 12.35
N THR A 261 5.71 11.27 13.34
CA THR A 261 4.60 11.40 14.28
C THR A 261 3.29 11.60 13.52
N GLY A 262 2.25 10.83 13.87
CA GLY A 262 0.94 10.94 13.23
C GLY A 262 0.81 10.28 11.85
N THR A 263 1.82 9.50 11.42
CA THR A 263 1.74 8.70 10.19
C THR A 263 1.72 7.22 10.55
N MET A 264 0.86 6.46 9.86
CA MET A 264 0.74 5.01 9.98
C MET A 264 0.58 4.39 8.59
N PHE A 265 1.17 3.21 8.39
CA PHE A 265 0.97 2.42 7.18
C PHE A 265 0.36 1.08 7.53
N ALA A 266 -0.73 0.74 6.89
CA ALA A 266 -1.25 -0.62 6.91
C ALA A 266 -0.83 -1.33 5.62
N VAL A 267 -0.12 -2.42 5.77
CA VAL A 267 0.53 -3.11 4.67
C VAL A 267 0.26 -4.61 4.71
N LYS A 268 0.26 -5.22 3.55
CA LYS A 268 0.27 -6.67 3.37
C LYS A 268 1.72 -7.10 3.21
N LYS A 269 2.28 -7.73 4.25
CA LYS A 269 3.71 -8.03 4.34
C LYS A 269 4.23 -8.88 3.19
N ASP A 270 3.50 -9.90 2.77
CA ASP A 270 3.86 -10.81 1.68
C ASP A 270 3.92 -10.16 0.29
N ARG A 271 3.37 -8.94 0.17
CA ARG A 271 3.35 -8.16 -1.09
C ARG A 271 4.41 -7.07 -1.15
N LEU A 272 5.23 -6.97 -0.13
CA LEU A 272 6.36 -6.03 -0.06
C LEU A 272 7.68 -6.80 -0.06
N GLY A 273 8.63 -6.28 -0.79
CA GLY A 273 9.98 -6.84 -0.81
C GLY A 273 11.02 -5.78 -1.12
N ILE A 274 12.18 -5.90 -0.51
CA ILE A 274 13.38 -5.17 -0.89
C ILE A 274 14.36 -6.21 -1.39
N GLY A 275 14.81 -6.05 -2.63
CA GLY A 275 15.71 -7.00 -3.26
C GLY A 275 16.95 -6.33 -3.86
N PRO A 276 18.09 -7.03 -3.85
CA PRO A 276 19.28 -6.57 -4.52
C PRO A 276 19.15 -6.72 -6.05
N LEU A 277 19.86 -5.89 -6.79
CA LEU A 277 20.13 -6.16 -8.20
C LEU A 277 21.03 -7.39 -8.28
N LYS A 278 20.76 -8.29 -9.21
CA LYS A 278 21.52 -9.54 -9.38
C LYS A 278 23.02 -9.27 -9.47
N GLY A 279 23.80 -9.87 -8.57
CA GLY A 279 25.25 -9.69 -8.47
C GLY A 279 25.70 -8.38 -7.79
N GLN A 280 24.77 -7.54 -7.34
CA GLN A 280 25.05 -6.29 -6.63
C GLN A 280 24.51 -6.30 -5.18
N GLU A 281 24.58 -7.45 -4.54
CA GLU A 281 24.30 -7.62 -3.13
C GLU A 281 25.29 -6.82 -2.27
N MET A 282 24.94 -6.53 -1.03
CA MET A 282 25.80 -5.77 -0.13
C MET A 282 27.13 -6.52 0.10
N LYS A 283 28.22 -5.90 -0.28
CA LYS A 283 29.56 -6.45 -0.15
C LYS A 283 30.55 -5.40 0.37
N ARG A 284 31.54 -5.87 1.13
CA ARG A 284 32.66 -5.06 1.57
C ARG A 284 33.85 -5.28 0.61
N VAL A 285 34.43 -4.21 0.16
CA VAL A 285 35.65 -4.22 -0.67
C VAL A 285 36.72 -3.38 0.01
N LYS A 286 37.92 -3.93 0.06
CA LYS A 286 39.12 -3.19 0.48
C LYS A 286 39.61 -2.38 -0.71
N LEU A 287 39.78 -1.08 -0.52
CA LEU A 287 40.32 -0.18 -1.53
C LEU A 287 41.83 -0.19 -1.53
N ALA A 288 42.44 0.32 -2.61
CA ALA A 288 43.89 0.45 -2.68
C ALA A 288 44.43 1.30 -1.52
N LYS A 289 45.51 0.85 -0.91
CA LYS A 289 46.13 1.54 0.23
C LYS A 289 46.81 2.81 -0.27
N THR A 290 46.42 3.94 0.28
CA THR A 290 47.07 5.24 0.06
C THR A 290 47.62 5.77 1.40
N GLY A 291 48.93 5.64 1.60
CA GLY A 291 49.59 6.04 2.87
C GLY A 291 49.45 4.99 3.97
N THR A 292 49.48 5.43 5.25
CA THR A 292 49.47 4.60 6.47
C THR A 292 48.05 4.28 6.97
N SER A 293 47.11 4.07 6.06
CA SER A 293 45.72 3.75 6.39
C SER A 293 45.08 2.83 5.37
N GLU A 294 44.21 1.98 5.84
CA GLU A 294 43.39 1.12 5.01
C GLU A 294 41.98 1.68 4.88
N GLN A 295 41.43 1.67 3.69
CA GLN A 295 40.10 2.13 3.39
C GLN A 295 39.23 0.98 2.91
N PHE A 296 38.04 0.89 3.44
CA PHE A 296 37.03 -0.09 3.10
C PHE A 296 35.77 0.61 2.58
N MET A 297 35.14 0.01 1.61
CA MET A 297 33.87 0.46 1.07
C MET A 297 32.85 -0.69 1.16
N ILE A 298 31.68 -0.40 1.67
CA ILE A 298 30.53 -1.29 1.68
C ILE A 298 29.54 -0.71 0.70
N TYR A 299 29.11 -1.49 -0.27
CA TYR A 299 28.14 -1.03 -1.25
C TYR A 299 27.22 -2.15 -1.70
N GLY A 300 26.04 -1.76 -2.20
CA GLY A 300 25.07 -2.66 -2.81
C GLY A 300 23.95 -1.87 -3.46
N SER A 301 23.36 -2.43 -4.52
CA SER A 301 22.26 -1.81 -5.25
C SER A 301 20.96 -2.54 -4.96
N TYR A 302 19.96 -1.80 -4.45
CA TYR A 302 18.68 -2.34 -4.01
C TYR A 302 17.52 -1.60 -4.63
N THR A 303 16.40 -2.27 -4.71
CA THR A 303 15.12 -1.69 -5.11
C THR A 303 13.99 -2.24 -4.25
N MET A 304 12.90 -1.47 -4.13
CA MET A 304 11.68 -1.90 -3.46
C MET A 304 10.66 -2.39 -4.48
N GLN A 305 10.07 -3.54 -4.20
CA GLN A 305 8.95 -4.11 -4.94
C GLN A 305 7.68 -3.98 -4.11
N VAL A 306 6.64 -3.42 -4.72
CA VAL A 306 5.30 -3.34 -4.15
C VAL A 306 4.35 -4.07 -5.11
N ARG A 307 3.77 -5.17 -4.63
CA ARG A 307 2.79 -5.96 -5.38
C ARG A 307 1.39 -5.58 -4.92
N ASN A 308 0.48 -5.39 -5.87
CA ASN A 308 -0.90 -5.00 -5.60
C ASN A 308 -1.01 -3.80 -4.63
N SER A 309 -0.72 -2.63 -5.15
CA SER A 309 -0.72 -1.37 -4.40
C SER A 309 -2.06 -1.05 -3.70
N LEU A 310 -3.17 -1.60 -4.19
CA LEU A 310 -4.50 -1.45 -3.60
C LEU A 310 -4.65 -2.14 -2.23
N SER A 311 -3.76 -3.08 -1.90
CA SER A 311 -3.75 -3.78 -0.60
C SER A 311 -3.13 -2.98 0.55
N HIS A 312 -2.60 -1.81 0.25
CA HIS A 312 -1.92 -0.96 1.21
C HIS A 312 -2.65 0.35 1.39
N PHE A 313 -2.65 0.90 2.60
CA PHE A 313 -3.11 2.25 2.84
C PHE A 313 -2.19 3.02 3.80
N MET A 314 -2.28 4.32 3.73
CA MET A 314 -1.54 5.25 4.56
C MET A 314 -2.53 6.15 5.30
N MET A 315 -2.29 6.34 6.57
CA MET A 315 -2.95 7.38 7.36
C MET A 315 -1.91 8.43 7.75
N SER A 316 -2.26 9.70 7.65
CA SER A 316 -1.40 10.83 7.99
C SER A 316 -2.17 11.91 8.75
N GLY A 317 -1.45 12.78 9.45
CA GLY A 317 -2.06 13.88 10.20
C GLY A 317 -2.81 13.44 11.46
N ILE A 318 -2.47 12.29 12.04
CA ILE A 318 -3.08 11.83 13.28
C ILE A 318 -2.44 12.57 14.45
N THR A 319 -3.26 13.26 15.25
CA THR A 319 -2.82 14.03 16.41
C THR A 319 -3.38 13.50 17.73
N GLY A 320 -4.43 12.66 17.68
CA GLY A 320 -5.09 12.11 18.87
C GLY A 320 -6.14 11.08 18.56
N ILE A 321 -6.96 10.79 19.55
CA ILE A 321 -8.19 9.99 19.48
C ILE A 321 -9.39 10.90 19.76
N ALA A 322 -10.54 10.57 19.16
CA ALA A 322 -11.80 11.23 19.47
C ALA A 322 -12.57 10.48 20.57
#